data_36d1cec2ae1e4a1f521b11261e444ddc
#
_entry.id   36d1cec2ae1e4a1f521b11261e444ddc
#
_cell.length_a   1.000
_cell.length_b   1.000
_cell.length_c   1.000
_cell.angle_alpha   90.00
_cell.angle_beta   90.00
_cell.angle_gamma   90.00
#
_symmetry.space_group_name_H-M   'P 1'
#
loop_
_entity.id
_entity.type
_entity.pdbx_description
1 polymer ?
#
loop_
_entity_poly.entity_id
_entity_poly.type
_entity_poly.pdbx_seq_one_letter_code
_entity_poly.pdbx_strand_id
1 'polypeptide(L)'
;YDAANTERDGLYGAAREAKDAFSLEVAHGWEDAFTKAYTDNDLQRTRGILLRTAIVLGNEPGGGYGTLRNLARVGLGGTMAGGRQFVSWIHERDFCRTLDWLIATRSASGIYNIAAPNPLPNKAMMAAVRGAVGVPIGLPATRWMLEIGAFFLRTETELIFKSRRVVPEHLLEEGFTFEFEGLPEALADLEGSRLSPIVSDCLRLSPQDKT
;
A
#
# COMPACT_ATOMS: atom_id res chain seq x y z
N TYR A 1 17.91 -3.53 -4.55
CA TYR A 1 16.66 -2.74 -4.41
C TYR A 1 16.05 -2.24 -5.73
N ASP A 2 16.68 -2.51 -6.86
CA ASP A 2 16.21 -2.05 -8.17
C ASP A 2 15.26 -3.04 -8.87
N ALA A 3 15.27 -4.31 -8.48
CA ALA A 3 14.33 -5.31 -9.00
C ALA A 3 12.93 -5.10 -8.37
N ALA A 4 11.89 -5.30 -9.17
CA ALA A 4 10.52 -5.36 -8.68
C ALA A 4 10.33 -6.67 -7.89
N ASN A 5 9.55 -6.63 -6.82
CA ASN A 5 9.14 -7.82 -6.09
C ASN A 5 7.75 -8.23 -6.54
N THR A 6 7.65 -9.39 -7.14
CA THR A 6 6.39 -10.02 -7.53
C THR A 6 5.97 -11.06 -6.48
N GLU A 7 4.82 -11.67 -6.67
CA GLU A 7 4.36 -12.77 -5.82
C GLU A 7 5.29 -13.99 -5.91
N ARG A 8 5.98 -14.16 -7.04
CA ARG A 8 6.85 -15.30 -7.33
C ARG A 8 8.24 -15.17 -6.73
N ASP A 9 8.75 -13.94 -6.57
CA ASP A 9 10.12 -13.69 -6.13
C ASP A 9 10.33 -13.89 -4.63
N GLY A 10 9.31 -14.22 -3.89
CA GLY A 10 9.36 -14.31 -2.44
C GLY A 10 9.66 -12.95 -1.80
N LEU A 11 8.86 -12.52 -0.95
CA LEU A 11 8.75 -11.18 -0.41
C LEU A 11 9.85 -10.56 0.30
N TYR A 12 10.75 -11.32 0.65
CA TYR A 12 11.51 -11.01 1.82
C TYR A 12 12.94 -10.78 1.40
N GLY A 13 13.24 -9.57 0.94
CA GLY A 13 14.60 -9.13 0.78
C GLY A 13 15.41 -9.49 2.03
N ALA A 14 16.68 -9.85 1.88
CA ALA A 14 17.53 -10.18 3.01
C ALA A 14 17.42 -9.11 4.09
N ALA A 15 17.01 -9.50 5.29
CA ALA A 15 16.98 -8.63 6.44
C ALA A 15 18.39 -8.09 6.68
N ARG A 16 18.58 -6.79 6.45
CA ARG A 16 19.89 -6.15 6.65
C ARG A 16 20.05 -5.59 8.05
N GLU A 17 18.94 -5.39 8.76
CA GLU A 17 18.91 -4.86 10.11
C GLU A 17 18.07 -5.77 11.02
N ALA A 18 18.42 -5.82 12.31
CA ALA A 18 17.69 -6.66 13.28
C ALA A 18 16.19 -6.34 13.37
N LYS A 19 15.81 -5.08 13.15
CA LYS A 19 14.40 -4.66 13.09
C LYS A 19 13.66 -5.28 11.91
N ASP A 20 14.34 -5.46 10.77
CA ASP A 20 13.78 -6.12 9.59
C ASP A 20 13.50 -7.58 9.86
N ALA A 21 14.37 -8.25 10.60
CA ALA A 21 14.21 -9.65 10.96
C ALA A 21 12.90 -9.90 11.72
N PHE A 22 12.58 -9.07 12.71
CA PHE A 22 11.34 -9.19 13.47
C PHE A 22 10.10 -9.00 12.58
N SER A 23 10.05 -7.96 11.77
CA SER A 23 8.91 -7.70 10.87
C SER A 23 8.71 -8.84 9.85
N LEU A 24 9.81 -9.39 9.36
CA LEU A 24 9.80 -10.53 8.45
C LEU A 24 9.33 -11.81 9.16
N GLU A 25 9.82 -12.08 10.36
CA GLU A 25 9.40 -13.23 11.15
C GLU A 25 7.89 -13.20 11.44
N VAL A 26 7.36 -12.03 11.79
CA VAL A 26 5.91 -11.85 12.00
C VAL A 26 5.14 -12.10 10.70
N ALA A 27 5.59 -11.55 9.57
CA ALA A 27 4.92 -11.74 8.29
C ALA A 27 4.95 -13.22 7.84
N HIS A 28 6.10 -13.90 7.98
CA HIS A 28 6.21 -15.34 7.73
C HIS A 28 5.30 -16.15 8.66
N GLY A 29 5.32 -15.82 9.96
CA GLY A 29 4.47 -16.48 10.92
C GLY A 29 2.98 -16.39 10.60
N TRP A 30 2.52 -15.27 10.06
CA TRP A 30 1.13 -15.12 9.61
C TRP A 30 0.82 -15.94 8.36
N GLU A 31 1.70 -15.93 7.37
CA GLU A 31 1.54 -16.71 6.14
C GLU A 31 1.58 -18.22 6.43
N ASP A 32 2.50 -18.66 7.28
CA ASP A 32 2.61 -20.04 7.72
C ASP A 32 1.38 -20.50 8.51
N ALA A 33 0.89 -19.66 9.44
CA ALA A 33 -0.31 -19.94 10.21
C ALA A 33 -1.54 -20.06 9.29
N PHE A 34 -1.69 -19.18 8.30
CA PHE A 34 -2.75 -19.26 7.30
C PHE A 34 -2.65 -20.56 6.50
N THR A 35 -1.47 -20.86 5.96
CA THR A 35 -1.22 -22.04 5.14
C THR A 35 -1.51 -23.32 5.92
N LYS A 36 -1.03 -23.37 7.17
CA LYS A 36 -1.27 -24.50 8.07
C LYS A 36 -2.75 -24.67 8.37
N ALA A 37 -3.44 -23.60 8.75
CA ALA A 37 -4.87 -23.65 9.04
C ALA A 37 -5.67 -24.12 7.82
N TYR A 38 -5.28 -23.67 6.63
CA TYR A 38 -5.92 -24.06 5.37
C TYR A 38 -5.70 -25.53 5.02
N THR A 39 -4.50 -26.06 5.32
CA THR A 39 -4.15 -27.45 5.04
C THR A 39 -4.71 -28.42 6.08
N ASP A 40 -4.60 -28.06 7.38
CA ASP A 40 -4.92 -28.98 8.50
C ASP A 40 -6.43 -29.14 8.74
N ASN A 41 -7.25 -28.19 8.32
CA ASN A 41 -8.69 -28.17 8.63
C ASN A 41 -9.60 -28.61 7.48
N ASP A 42 -9.08 -29.26 6.44
CA ASP A 42 -9.84 -29.68 5.25
C ASP A 42 -10.69 -28.54 4.65
N LEU A 43 -10.14 -27.32 4.65
CA LEU A 43 -10.78 -26.13 4.09
C LEU A 43 -10.79 -26.12 2.55
N GLN A 44 -10.61 -27.28 1.90
CA GLN A 44 -10.61 -27.43 0.44
C GLN A 44 -11.91 -26.94 -0.22
N ARG A 45 -12.99 -26.82 0.56
CA ARG A 45 -14.27 -26.26 0.12
C ARG A 45 -14.31 -24.74 0.17
N THR A 46 -13.32 -24.11 0.80
CA THR A 46 -13.21 -22.67 0.97
C THR A 46 -11.96 -22.17 0.24
N ARG A 47 -12.09 -21.15 -0.58
CA ARG A 47 -10.92 -20.53 -1.21
C ARG A 47 -10.12 -19.74 -0.18
N GLY A 48 -8.82 -19.95 -0.17
CA GLY A 48 -7.88 -19.16 0.63
C GLY A 48 -7.13 -18.19 -0.25
N ILE A 49 -7.19 -16.89 0.07
CA ILE A 49 -6.45 -15.84 -0.63
C ILE A 49 -5.69 -15.03 0.41
N LEU A 50 -4.39 -14.88 0.21
CA LEU A 50 -3.50 -14.14 1.08
C LEU A 50 -3.13 -12.82 0.38
N LEU A 51 -3.41 -11.69 1.05
CA LEU A 51 -3.23 -10.37 0.48
C LEU A 51 -2.01 -9.68 1.10
N ARG A 52 -1.08 -9.26 0.25
CA ARG A 52 0.08 -8.45 0.61
C ARG A 52 -0.14 -7.03 0.13
N THR A 53 -0.61 -6.18 1.03
CA THR A 53 -1.11 -4.85 0.67
C THR A 53 -0.02 -3.79 0.76
N ALA A 54 0.10 -2.99 -0.30
CA ALA A 54 0.89 -1.76 -0.33
C ALA A 54 0.19 -0.64 0.47
N ILE A 55 0.79 0.55 0.52
CA ILE A 55 0.19 1.70 1.19
C ILE A 55 -1.08 2.12 0.44
N VAL A 56 -2.22 2.03 1.11
CA VAL A 56 -3.49 2.50 0.55
C VAL A 56 -3.56 4.01 0.70
N LEU A 57 -3.71 4.69 -0.44
CA LEU A 57 -3.91 6.14 -0.50
C LEU A 57 -5.41 6.42 -0.56
N GLY A 58 -5.91 7.09 0.47
CA GLY A 58 -7.30 7.46 0.62
C GLY A 58 -7.47 8.77 1.38
N ASN A 59 -8.67 9.30 1.40
CA ASN A 59 -9.01 10.58 2.02
C ASN A 59 -9.33 10.51 3.51
N GLU A 60 -9.20 9.34 4.15
CA GLU A 60 -9.49 9.20 5.57
C GLU A 60 -8.64 10.12 6.44
N PRO A 61 -9.25 10.77 7.47
CA PRO A 61 -8.52 11.58 8.44
C PRO A 61 -7.44 10.75 9.16
N GLY A 62 -6.19 11.20 9.09
CA GLY A 62 -5.04 10.47 9.67
C GLY A 62 -4.50 9.35 8.79
N GLY A 63 -5.08 9.10 7.63
CA GLY A 63 -4.55 8.17 6.63
C GLY A 63 -3.21 8.61 6.03
N GLY A 64 -2.53 7.68 5.36
CA GLY A 64 -1.19 7.91 4.81
C GLY A 64 -1.13 9.11 3.86
N TYR A 65 -2.08 9.24 2.94
CA TYR A 65 -2.13 10.37 2.03
C TYR A 65 -2.44 11.68 2.77
N GLY A 66 -3.40 11.69 3.68
CA GLY A 66 -3.76 12.87 4.46
C GLY A 66 -2.56 13.47 5.19
N THR A 67 -1.72 12.61 5.78
CA THR A 67 -0.47 13.02 6.45
C THR A 67 0.53 13.64 5.46
N LEU A 68 0.80 12.98 4.33
CA LEU A 68 1.72 13.49 3.29
C LEU A 68 1.23 14.81 2.71
N ARG A 69 -0.07 14.94 2.43
CA ARG A 69 -0.72 16.15 1.97
C ARG A 69 -0.53 17.32 2.93
N ASN A 70 -0.77 17.10 4.22
CA ASN A 70 -0.64 18.12 5.23
C ASN A 70 0.81 18.59 5.38
N LEU A 71 1.77 17.66 5.38
CA LEU A 71 3.19 17.98 5.35
C LEU A 71 3.56 18.82 4.12
N ALA A 72 3.06 18.45 2.94
CA ALA A 72 3.30 19.20 1.72
C ALA A 72 2.75 20.63 1.79
N ARG A 73 1.54 20.81 2.33
CA ARG A 73 0.90 22.14 2.48
C ARG A 73 1.67 23.10 3.39
N VAL A 74 2.36 22.59 4.40
CA VAL A 74 3.18 23.42 5.30
C VAL A 74 4.63 23.51 4.83
N GLY A 75 4.94 23.12 3.58
CA GLY A 75 6.27 23.20 3.00
C GLY A 75 7.25 22.10 3.43
N LEU A 76 6.80 21.12 4.19
CA LEU A 76 7.61 19.97 4.66
C LEU A 76 7.51 18.74 3.74
N GLY A 77 6.89 18.90 2.57
CA GLY A 77 6.70 17.83 1.58
C GLY A 77 7.90 17.56 0.68
N GLY A 78 9.13 17.74 1.15
CA GLY A 78 10.33 17.43 0.38
C GLY A 78 10.65 15.93 0.35
N THR A 79 11.79 15.60 -0.26
CA THR A 79 12.31 14.23 -0.29
C THR A 79 12.60 13.72 1.10
N MET A 80 12.22 12.49 1.39
CA MET A 80 12.50 11.81 2.64
C MET A 80 13.66 10.82 2.45
N ALA A 81 14.57 10.73 3.42
CA ALA A 81 15.67 9.75 3.47
C ALA A 81 16.47 9.60 2.15
N GLY A 82 16.72 10.70 1.45
CA GLY A 82 17.46 10.71 0.18
C GLY A 82 16.63 10.45 -1.06
N GLY A 83 15.37 10.00 -0.93
CA GLY A 83 14.36 9.96 -1.99
C GLY A 83 14.52 8.90 -3.08
N ARG A 84 15.53 8.01 -2.97
CA ARG A 84 15.76 6.92 -3.94
C ARG A 84 14.99 5.65 -3.65
N GLN A 85 14.54 5.48 -2.41
CA GLN A 85 13.74 4.33 -1.99
C GLN A 85 12.42 4.31 -2.74
N PHE A 86 12.05 3.14 -3.27
CA PHE A 86 10.76 2.94 -3.92
C PHE A 86 9.63 2.86 -2.89
N VAL A 87 8.50 3.40 -3.28
CA VAL A 87 7.25 3.35 -2.53
C VAL A 87 6.20 2.67 -3.39
N SER A 88 5.63 1.59 -2.88
CA SER A 88 4.47 0.94 -3.48
C SER A 88 3.21 1.49 -2.83
N TRP A 89 2.21 1.72 -3.64
CA TRP A 89 0.96 2.36 -3.25
C TRP A 89 -0.21 1.74 -4.01
N ILE A 90 -1.41 1.99 -3.56
CA ILE A 90 -2.64 1.71 -4.29
C ILE A 90 -3.70 2.76 -3.93
N HIS A 91 -4.55 3.13 -4.87
CA HIS A 91 -5.70 4.00 -4.61
C HIS A 91 -6.79 3.23 -3.86
N GLU A 92 -7.49 3.87 -2.92
CA GLU A 92 -8.54 3.23 -2.11
C GLU A 92 -9.64 2.58 -2.97
N ARG A 93 -10.04 3.19 -4.09
CA ARG A 93 -11.02 2.57 -5.02
C ARG A 93 -10.48 1.31 -5.67
N ASP A 94 -9.24 1.32 -6.15
CA ASP A 94 -8.64 0.12 -6.75
C ASP A 94 -8.41 -0.98 -5.71
N PHE A 95 -8.11 -0.61 -4.46
CA PHE A 95 -8.06 -1.58 -3.37
C PHE A 95 -9.42 -2.29 -3.20
N CYS A 96 -10.52 -1.54 -3.10
CA CYS A 96 -11.87 -2.12 -3.00
C CYS A 96 -12.24 -2.95 -4.23
N ARG A 97 -12.00 -2.42 -5.44
CA ARG A 97 -12.25 -3.14 -6.70
C ARG A 97 -11.47 -4.44 -6.80
N THR A 98 -10.24 -4.47 -6.27
CA THR A 98 -9.44 -5.69 -6.21
C THR A 98 -10.08 -6.72 -5.30
N LEU A 99 -10.58 -6.33 -4.12
CA LEU A 99 -11.28 -7.25 -3.23
C LEU A 99 -12.56 -7.81 -3.89
N ASP A 100 -13.36 -6.96 -4.50
CA ASP A 100 -14.58 -7.39 -5.21
C ASP A 100 -14.26 -8.34 -6.36
N TRP A 101 -13.21 -8.03 -7.12
CA TRP A 101 -12.75 -8.86 -8.22
C TRP A 101 -12.25 -10.23 -7.74
N LEU A 102 -11.46 -10.28 -6.67
CA LEU A 102 -10.98 -11.52 -6.07
C LEU A 102 -12.13 -12.37 -5.52
N ILE A 103 -13.16 -11.75 -4.96
CA ILE A 103 -14.37 -12.45 -4.49
C ILE A 103 -15.11 -13.05 -5.66
N ALA A 104 -15.29 -12.30 -6.75
CA ALA A 104 -16.02 -12.73 -7.93
C ALA A 104 -15.28 -13.79 -8.77
N THR A 105 -13.94 -13.72 -8.82
CA THR A 105 -13.07 -14.61 -9.60
C THR A 105 -12.89 -15.95 -8.89
N ARG A 106 -13.69 -16.95 -9.23
CA ARG A 106 -13.69 -18.24 -8.55
C ARG A 106 -12.38 -19.02 -8.64
N SER A 107 -11.57 -18.77 -9.67
CA SER A 107 -10.25 -19.37 -9.87
C SER A 107 -9.16 -18.72 -9.02
N ALA A 108 -9.37 -17.50 -8.54
CA ALA A 108 -8.38 -16.78 -7.74
C ALA A 108 -8.05 -17.54 -6.45
N SER A 109 -6.78 -17.79 -6.21
CA SER A 109 -6.28 -18.48 -5.02
C SER A 109 -4.81 -18.18 -4.80
N GLY A 110 -4.33 -18.37 -3.57
CA GLY A 110 -2.92 -18.16 -3.25
C GLY A 110 -2.60 -16.73 -2.80
N ILE A 111 -1.49 -16.19 -3.24
CA ILE A 111 -0.94 -14.91 -2.77
C ILE A 111 -1.12 -13.84 -3.84
N TYR A 112 -1.60 -12.67 -3.45
CA TYR A 112 -1.74 -11.49 -4.32
C TYR A 112 -1.10 -10.26 -3.70
N ASN A 113 -0.28 -9.58 -4.48
CA ASN A 113 0.20 -8.25 -4.15
C ASN A 113 -0.88 -7.22 -4.50
N ILE A 114 -1.39 -6.53 -3.52
CA ILE A 114 -2.40 -5.48 -3.69
C ILE A 114 -1.70 -4.13 -3.76
N ALA A 115 -1.25 -3.78 -4.96
CA ALA A 115 -0.47 -2.58 -5.26
C ALA A 115 -0.81 -2.04 -6.64
N ALA A 116 -0.64 -0.74 -6.87
CA ALA A 116 -0.68 -0.18 -8.21
C ALA A 116 0.54 -0.67 -9.03
N PRO A 117 0.40 -0.80 -10.37
CA PRO A 117 1.44 -1.42 -11.20
C PRO A 117 2.73 -0.60 -11.30
N ASN A 118 2.67 0.70 -10.98
CA ASN A 118 3.76 1.65 -11.15
C ASN A 118 4.29 2.19 -9.81
N PRO A 119 5.08 1.40 -9.03
CA PRO A 119 5.78 1.92 -7.86
C PRO A 119 6.82 2.95 -8.28
N LEU A 120 7.04 3.98 -7.45
CA LEU A 120 7.93 5.07 -7.81
C LEU A 120 8.87 5.46 -6.66
N PRO A 121 10.02 6.11 -6.98
CA PRO A 121 10.91 6.60 -5.95
C PRO A 121 10.24 7.67 -5.08
N ASN A 122 10.56 7.71 -3.80
CA ASN A 122 10.02 8.69 -2.85
C ASN A 122 10.13 10.14 -3.35
N LYS A 123 11.25 10.49 -4.02
CA LYS A 123 11.42 11.81 -4.63
C LYS A 123 10.29 12.14 -5.61
N ALA A 124 9.93 11.19 -6.46
CA ALA A 124 8.86 11.35 -7.44
C ALA A 124 7.48 11.38 -6.76
N MET A 125 7.26 10.51 -5.78
CA MET A 125 6.03 10.51 -4.98
C MET A 125 5.81 11.86 -4.29
N MET A 126 6.81 12.39 -3.59
CA MET A 126 6.69 13.67 -2.90
C MET A 126 6.54 14.86 -3.86
N ALA A 127 7.13 14.78 -5.07
CA ALA A 127 6.88 15.76 -6.10
C ALA A 127 5.43 15.75 -6.61
N ALA A 128 4.85 14.55 -6.82
CA ALA A 128 3.45 14.39 -7.20
C ALA A 128 2.51 14.90 -6.10
N VAL A 129 2.77 14.57 -4.83
CA VAL A 129 1.98 15.07 -3.68
C VAL A 129 1.99 16.60 -3.62
N ARG A 130 3.16 17.23 -3.77
CA ARG A 130 3.25 18.70 -3.82
C ARG A 130 2.49 19.28 -5.01
N GLY A 131 2.64 18.66 -6.19
CA GLY A 131 1.90 19.05 -7.39
C GLY A 131 0.39 19.03 -7.18
N ALA A 132 -0.13 17.98 -6.56
CA ALA A 132 -1.56 17.85 -6.27
C ALA A 132 -2.10 18.95 -5.32
N VAL A 133 -1.27 19.45 -4.40
CA VAL A 133 -1.66 20.54 -3.47
C VAL A 133 -1.20 21.93 -3.90
N GLY A 134 -0.59 22.05 -5.07
CA GLY A 134 -0.14 23.35 -5.61
C GLY A 134 1.09 23.96 -4.90
N VAL A 135 1.92 23.16 -4.24
CA VAL A 135 3.11 23.63 -3.51
C VAL A 135 4.38 23.31 -4.31
N PRO A 136 5.08 24.32 -4.86
CA PRO A 136 6.21 24.09 -5.77
C PRO A 136 7.46 23.58 -5.07
N ILE A 137 7.69 23.95 -3.81
CA ILE A 137 8.91 23.66 -3.07
C ILE A 137 8.56 22.93 -1.79
N GLY A 138 9.35 21.90 -1.43
CA GLY A 138 9.25 21.21 -0.16
C GLY A 138 10.63 21.05 0.47
N LEU A 139 10.73 21.37 1.74
CA LEU A 139 11.96 21.15 2.51
C LEU A 139 12.19 19.65 2.68
N PRO A 140 13.39 19.15 2.34
CA PRO A 140 13.72 17.75 2.51
C PRO A 140 13.75 17.39 3.99
N ALA A 141 13.13 16.28 4.34
CA ALA A 141 13.17 15.75 5.69
C ALA A 141 14.39 14.85 5.85
N THR A 142 15.30 15.24 6.73
CA THR A 142 16.45 14.42 7.11
C THR A 142 16.01 13.30 8.06
N ARG A 143 16.83 12.24 8.18
CA ARG A 143 16.49 11.08 9.00
C ARG A 143 16.13 11.45 10.43
N TRP A 144 16.90 12.31 11.09
CA TRP A 144 16.66 12.75 12.47
C TRP A 144 15.35 13.55 12.62
N MET A 145 14.97 14.37 11.61
CA MET A 145 13.70 15.09 11.60
C MET A 145 12.53 14.14 11.49
N LEU A 146 12.65 13.10 10.67
CA LEU A 146 11.65 12.06 10.52
C LEU A 146 11.48 11.21 11.79
N GLU A 147 12.58 10.89 12.47
CA GLU A 147 12.55 10.16 13.74
C GLU A 147 11.84 10.98 14.86
N ILE A 148 12.12 12.28 14.95
CA ILE A 148 11.41 13.18 15.87
C ILE A 148 9.94 13.30 15.47
N GLY A 149 9.65 13.54 14.18
CA GLY A 149 8.28 13.63 13.68
C GLY A 149 7.46 12.37 13.93
N ALA A 150 8.05 11.19 13.74
CA ALA A 150 7.41 9.91 13.99
C ALA A 150 7.12 9.67 15.47
N PHE A 151 8.01 10.10 16.37
CA PHE A 151 7.77 10.05 17.80
C PHE A 151 6.52 10.86 18.19
N PHE A 152 6.36 12.07 17.62
CA PHE A 152 5.17 12.90 17.87
C PHE A 152 3.91 12.38 17.17
N LEU A 153 4.04 11.82 15.96
CA LEU A 153 2.93 11.32 15.16
C LEU A 153 2.55 9.87 15.48
N ARG A 154 3.31 9.21 16.37
CA ARG A 154 3.17 7.77 16.70
C ARG A 154 3.14 6.87 15.45
N THR A 155 3.96 7.22 14.45
CA THR A 155 4.02 6.53 13.17
C THR A 155 5.36 5.80 13.05
N GLU A 156 5.34 4.60 12.48
CA GLU A 156 6.55 3.81 12.21
C GLU A 156 7.39 4.46 11.11
N THR A 157 8.59 4.91 11.45
CA THR A 157 9.54 5.50 10.46
C THR A 157 10.03 4.48 9.43
N GLU A 158 9.96 3.19 9.74
CA GLU A 158 10.40 2.11 8.86
C GLU A 158 9.69 2.11 7.49
N LEU A 159 8.40 2.46 7.45
CA LEU A 159 7.63 2.55 6.21
C LEU A 159 8.20 3.58 5.23
N ILE A 160 8.87 4.61 5.76
CA ILE A 160 9.43 5.71 4.97
C ILE A 160 10.85 5.39 4.48
N PHE A 161 11.63 4.67 5.29
CA PHE A 161 13.06 4.43 4.99
C PHE A 161 13.32 3.24 4.09
N LYS A 162 12.42 2.25 4.08
CA LYS A 162 12.61 1.02 3.32
C LYS A 162 12.15 1.17 1.88
N SER A 163 13.00 0.69 0.96
CA SER A 163 12.62 0.60 -0.46
C SER A 163 11.74 -0.62 -0.66
N ARG A 164 10.53 -0.39 -1.14
CA ARG A 164 9.57 -1.44 -1.47
C ARG A 164 9.06 -1.22 -2.88
N ARG A 165 9.53 -2.02 -3.81
CA ARG A 165 9.12 -2.01 -5.21
C ARG A 165 8.29 -3.25 -5.50
N VAL A 166 7.03 -3.22 -5.07
CA VAL A 166 6.09 -4.33 -5.22
C VAL A 166 5.26 -4.12 -6.48
N VAL A 167 5.08 -5.18 -7.26
CA VAL A 167 4.28 -5.19 -8.49
C VAL A 167 3.21 -6.28 -8.38
N PRO A 168 1.97 -6.03 -8.79
CA PRO A 168 0.85 -6.98 -8.70
C PRO A 168 0.81 -7.90 -9.92
N GLU A 169 1.79 -8.80 -10.06
CA GLU A 169 1.95 -9.64 -11.25
C GLU A 169 0.73 -10.53 -11.48
N HIS A 170 0.24 -11.22 -10.45
CA HIS A 170 -0.91 -12.11 -10.56
C HIS A 170 -2.18 -11.35 -10.97
N LEU A 171 -2.45 -10.18 -10.40
CA LEU A 171 -3.62 -9.37 -10.80
C LEU A 171 -3.56 -8.98 -12.28
N LEU A 172 -2.37 -8.58 -12.76
CA LEU A 172 -2.18 -8.19 -14.15
C LEU A 172 -2.31 -9.38 -15.11
N GLU A 173 -1.69 -10.52 -14.78
CA GLU A 173 -1.77 -11.74 -15.60
C GLU A 173 -3.19 -12.31 -15.67
N GLU A 174 -3.96 -12.19 -14.60
CA GLU A 174 -5.34 -12.68 -14.53
C GLU A 174 -6.37 -11.68 -15.06
N GLY A 175 -5.93 -10.51 -15.56
CA GLY A 175 -6.75 -9.55 -16.28
C GLY A 175 -7.46 -8.51 -15.41
N PHE A 176 -7.01 -8.27 -14.17
CA PHE A 176 -7.49 -7.13 -13.40
C PHE A 176 -7.05 -5.81 -14.05
N THR A 177 -7.95 -4.86 -14.16
CA THR A 177 -7.68 -3.53 -14.72
C THR A 177 -7.77 -2.47 -13.64
N PHE A 178 -6.67 -1.74 -13.44
CA PHE A 178 -6.60 -0.63 -12.51
C PHE A 178 -7.30 0.60 -13.08
N GLU A 179 -7.97 1.35 -12.23
CA GLU A 179 -8.51 2.67 -12.56
C GLU A 179 -7.41 3.74 -12.47
N PHE A 180 -6.49 3.56 -11.52
CA PHE A 180 -5.36 4.46 -11.28
C PHE A 180 -4.04 3.71 -11.38
N GLU A 181 -3.47 3.65 -12.56
CA GLU A 181 -2.13 3.09 -12.77
C GLU A 181 -1.02 4.09 -12.41
N GLY A 182 -1.29 5.39 -12.55
CA GLY A 182 -0.37 6.50 -12.27
C GLY A 182 -0.72 7.25 -10.99
N LEU A 183 0.30 7.65 -10.25
CA LEU A 183 0.11 8.39 -9.00
C LEU A 183 -0.49 9.80 -9.21
N PRO A 184 -0.11 10.58 -10.24
CA PRO A 184 -0.69 11.91 -10.43
C PRO A 184 -2.20 11.90 -10.58
N GLU A 185 -2.76 10.96 -11.36
CA GLU A 185 -4.18 10.79 -11.60
C GLU A 185 -4.90 10.35 -10.31
N ALA A 186 -4.29 9.43 -9.56
CA ALA A 186 -4.79 8.97 -8.27
C ALA A 186 -4.89 10.14 -7.26
N LEU A 187 -3.86 10.97 -7.18
CA LEU A 187 -3.86 12.13 -6.27
C LEU A 187 -4.82 13.23 -6.72
N ALA A 188 -5.00 13.43 -8.02
CA ALA A 188 -5.98 14.39 -8.55
C ALA A 188 -7.40 13.98 -8.17
N ASP A 189 -7.72 12.70 -8.24
CA ASP A 189 -9.01 12.16 -7.78
C ASP A 189 -9.19 12.39 -6.28
N LEU A 190 -8.20 12.03 -5.45
CA LEU A 190 -8.26 12.22 -3.99
C LEU A 190 -8.41 13.69 -3.59
N GLU A 191 -7.82 14.64 -4.32
CA GLU A 191 -8.03 16.08 -4.05
C GLU A 191 -9.38 16.58 -4.55
N GLY A 192 -9.94 15.99 -5.62
CA GLY A 192 -11.28 16.29 -6.15
C GLY A 192 -12.42 15.69 -5.32
N SER A 193 -12.21 14.50 -4.78
CA SER A 193 -13.22 13.71 -4.08
C SER A 193 -13.42 14.08 -2.61
N ARG A 194 -13.16 15.32 -2.20
CA ARG A 194 -13.22 15.76 -0.78
C ARG A 194 -14.55 15.50 -0.02
N LEU A 195 -15.51 14.83 -0.65
CA LEU A 195 -16.87 14.64 -0.14
C LEU A 195 -17.35 13.19 -0.10
N SER A 196 -16.52 12.19 -0.37
CA SER A 196 -17.01 10.80 -0.41
C SER A 196 -16.30 9.91 0.62
N PRO A 197 -16.99 9.40 1.65
CA PRO A 197 -16.49 8.36 2.53
C PRO A 197 -16.64 6.98 1.87
N ILE A 198 -15.78 6.66 0.90
CA ILE A 198 -15.87 5.41 0.12
C ILE A 198 -15.46 4.18 0.95
N VAL A 199 -14.53 4.33 1.90
CA VAL A 199 -14.04 3.21 2.72
C VAL A 199 -15.11 2.62 3.64
N SER A 200 -16.09 3.43 4.08
CA SER A 200 -17.20 2.92 4.91
C SER A 200 -18.12 1.96 4.16
N ASP A 201 -18.22 2.10 2.84
CA ASP A 201 -19.10 1.24 2.02
C ASP A 201 -18.42 -0.06 1.62
N CYS A 202 -17.10 -0.06 1.41
CA CYS A 202 -16.31 -1.25 1.09
C CYS A 202 -16.26 -2.26 2.25
N LEU A 203 -16.28 -1.77 3.49
CA LEU A 203 -16.30 -2.62 4.69
C LEU A 203 -17.71 -3.00 5.15
N ARG A 204 -18.75 -2.41 4.58
CA ARG A 204 -20.12 -2.88 4.75
C ARG A 204 -20.34 -4.07 3.83
N LEU A 205 -19.90 -5.23 4.29
CA LEU A 205 -20.45 -6.49 3.78
C LEU A 205 -21.95 -6.35 3.91
N SER A 206 -22.63 -6.24 2.77
CA SER A 206 -24.07 -6.17 2.70
C SER A 206 -24.67 -7.26 3.57
N PRO A 207 -25.59 -6.95 4.50
CA PRO A 207 -26.33 -8.01 5.16
C PRO A 207 -27.09 -8.74 4.07
N GLN A 208 -26.64 -9.96 3.78
CA GLN A 208 -27.34 -10.85 2.88
C GLN A 208 -28.75 -11.03 3.40
N ASP A 209 -29.70 -10.77 2.53
CA ASP A 209 -31.12 -11.05 2.71
C ASP A 209 -31.34 -12.38 3.42
N LYS A 210 -31.93 -12.28 4.60
CA LYS A 210 -32.62 -13.39 5.21
C LYS A 210 -33.98 -13.52 4.53
N THR A 211 -34.11 -14.40 3.58
CA THR A 211 -35.34 -15.06 3.22
C THR A 211 -35.04 -16.53 2.93
#